data_299c029a6c69a6c4f6369d0d1eb02d1e
#
_entry.id   299c029a6c69a6c4f6369d0d1eb02d1e
#
_cell.length_a   1.000
_cell.length_b   1.000
_cell.length_c   1.000
_cell.angle_alpha   90.00
_cell.angle_beta   90.00
_cell.angle_gamma   90.00
#
_symmetry.space_group_name_H-M   'P 1'
#
loop_
_entity.id
_entity.type
_entity.pdbx_description
1 polymer ?
#
loop_
_entity_poly.entity_id
_entity_poly.type
_entity_poly.pdbx_seq_one_letter_code
_entity_poly.pdbx_strand_id
1 'polypeptide(L)'
;MLDATREALAELGWGGLTMGHVASRAGVAKTTLYRRWPSKNELVVDAVASIFDELVMPDLGSLRADIEAVVGQFADLLARPETQAALLALFAEGTRDPQLRRRIREAIVDPQKRLVRQGRAAAQARGELEADTDTASACEEVDIIFDTIAGTVEHRVLVSGEPITPAWTRRFIDLLLGPLIVG
;
A
#
# COMPACT_ATOMS: atom_id res chain seq x y z
N MET A 1 19.30 -6.05 0.65
CA MET A 1 18.89 -6.23 2.06
C MET A 1 17.37 -6.27 2.20
N LEU A 2 16.63 -5.32 1.63
CA LEU A 2 15.16 -5.34 1.71
C LEU A 2 14.57 -6.55 0.99
N ASP A 3 15.06 -6.89 -0.22
CA ASP A 3 14.65 -8.12 -0.93
C ASP A 3 14.90 -9.37 -0.10
N ALA A 4 16.12 -9.52 0.43
CA ALA A 4 16.47 -10.63 1.30
C ALA A 4 15.58 -10.72 2.56
N THR A 5 15.06 -9.58 3.04
CA THR A 5 14.10 -9.55 4.15
C THR A 5 12.75 -10.07 3.71
N ARG A 6 12.23 -9.65 2.54
CA ARG A 6 10.95 -10.11 2.01
C ARG A 6 10.96 -11.61 1.74
N GLU A 7 12.01 -12.11 1.08
CA GLU A 7 12.20 -13.54 0.82
C GLU A 7 12.26 -14.36 2.12
N ALA A 8 13.08 -13.91 3.09
CA ALA A 8 13.19 -14.59 4.37
C ALA A 8 11.88 -14.55 5.17
N LEU A 9 11.11 -13.45 5.08
CA LEU A 9 9.80 -13.34 5.72
C LEU A 9 8.78 -14.31 5.10
N ALA A 10 8.78 -14.42 3.78
CA ALA A 10 7.89 -15.34 3.06
C ALA A 10 8.20 -16.81 3.39
N GLU A 11 9.48 -17.18 3.52
CA GLU A 11 9.90 -18.55 3.82
C GLU A 11 9.73 -18.93 5.28
N LEU A 12 10.13 -18.05 6.21
CA LEU A 12 10.26 -18.37 7.64
C LEU A 12 9.07 -17.85 8.47
N GLY A 13 8.25 -16.99 7.89
CA GLY A 13 7.23 -16.25 8.61
C GLY A 13 7.81 -15.26 9.63
N TRP A 14 6.93 -14.49 10.28
CA TRP A 14 7.34 -13.49 11.27
C TRP A 14 8.12 -14.07 12.45
N GLY A 15 7.65 -15.21 13.00
CA GLY A 15 8.28 -15.84 14.18
C GLY A 15 9.67 -16.40 13.89
N GLY A 16 9.88 -16.96 12.70
CA GLY A 16 11.16 -17.54 12.29
C GLY A 16 12.18 -16.52 11.80
N LEU A 17 11.73 -15.33 11.40
CA LEU A 17 12.62 -14.29 10.87
C LEU A 17 13.45 -13.65 11.99
N THR A 18 14.77 -13.60 11.77
CA THR A 18 15.72 -12.88 12.65
C THR A 18 16.65 -11.98 11.83
N MET A 19 17.21 -10.97 12.48
CA MET A 19 18.26 -10.11 11.89
C MET A 19 19.46 -10.94 11.37
N GLY A 20 19.72 -12.08 12.01
CA GLY A 20 20.78 -13.01 11.58
C GLY A 20 20.47 -13.70 10.27
N HIS A 21 19.24 -14.16 10.09
CA HIS A 21 18.79 -14.78 8.85
C HIS A 21 18.89 -13.81 7.68
N VAL A 22 18.42 -12.56 7.88
CA VAL A 22 18.52 -11.53 6.85
C VAL A 22 19.98 -11.18 6.52
N ALA A 23 20.84 -11.01 7.55
CA ALA A 23 22.25 -10.71 7.34
C ALA A 23 22.95 -11.79 6.51
N SER A 24 22.72 -13.07 6.85
CA SER A 24 23.27 -14.21 6.13
C SER A 24 22.80 -14.24 4.67
N ARG A 25 21.48 -14.08 4.44
CA ARG A 25 20.90 -14.09 3.09
C ARG A 25 21.37 -12.91 2.24
N ALA A 26 21.49 -11.73 2.84
CA ALA A 26 21.96 -10.52 2.16
C ALA A 26 23.49 -10.46 1.98
N GLY A 27 24.24 -11.42 2.53
CA GLY A 27 25.70 -11.44 2.44
C GLY A 27 26.38 -10.28 3.19
N VAL A 28 25.77 -9.79 4.29
CA VAL A 28 26.31 -8.66 5.07
C VAL A 28 26.49 -9.03 6.53
N ALA A 29 27.35 -8.27 7.24
CA ALA A 29 27.49 -8.43 8.68
C ALA A 29 26.22 -7.96 9.42
N LYS A 30 25.84 -8.62 10.53
CA LYS A 30 24.74 -8.20 11.39
C LYS A 30 24.83 -6.73 11.83
N THR A 31 26.05 -6.27 12.13
CA THR A 31 26.32 -4.88 12.53
C THR A 31 25.93 -3.88 11.44
N THR A 32 26.01 -4.26 10.17
CA THR A 32 25.58 -3.43 9.04
C THR A 32 24.06 -3.25 9.04
N LEU A 33 23.30 -4.31 9.34
CA LEU A 33 21.85 -4.21 9.51
C LEU A 33 21.47 -3.35 10.71
N TYR A 34 22.06 -3.63 11.88
CA TYR A 34 21.71 -2.90 13.11
C TYR A 34 22.07 -1.41 13.06
N ARG A 35 23.06 -1.03 12.25
CA ARG A 35 23.37 0.40 12.05
C ARG A 35 22.25 1.14 11.34
N ARG A 36 21.48 0.47 10.46
CA ARG A 36 20.40 1.06 9.66
C ARG A 36 19.02 0.81 10.26
N TRP A 37 18.81 -0.39 10.80
CA TRP A 37 17.56 -0.81 11.41
C TRP A 37 17.80 -1.32 12.82
N PRO A 38 17.37 -0.57 13.83
CA PRO A 38 17.57 -0.94 15.23
C PRO A 38 16.90 -2.25 15.64
N SER A 39 15.84 -2.65 14.93
CA SER A 39 15.04 -3.83 15.22
C SER A 39 14.58 -4.56 13.96
N LYS A 40 14.12 -5.80 14.16
CA LYS A 40 13.42 -6.58 13.12
C LYS A 40 12.20 -5.85 12.60
N ASN A 41 11.42 -5.23 13.49
CA ASN A 41 10.20 -4.52 13.13
C ASN A 41 10.50 -3.39 12.14
N GLU A 42 11.51 -2.56 12.41
CA GLU A 42 11.93 -1.48 11.51
C GLU A 42 12.37 -2.01 10.14
N LEU A 43 13.17 -3.07 10.14
CA LEU A 43 13.66 -3.67 8.89
C LEU A 43 12.51 -4.24 8.05
N VAL A 44 11.58 -4.95 8.69
CA VAL A 44 10.44 -5.57 7.97
C VAL A 44 9.49 -4.50 7.44
N VAL A 45 9.19 -3.46 8.23
CA VAL A 45 8.33 -2.37 7.74
C VAL A 45 8.95 -1.69 6.53
N ASP A 46 10.24 -1.36 6.57
CA ASP A 46 10.93 -0.75 5.42
C ASP A 46 10.99 -1.69 4.21
N ALA A 47 11.16 -3.00 4.44
CA ALA A 47 11.17 -3.98 3.37
C ALA A 47 9.80 -4.12 2.68
N VAL A 48 8.71 -4.04 3.46
CA VAL A 48 7.35 -4.06 2.91
C VAL A 48 7.00 -2.72 2.28
N ALA A 49 7.34 -1.60 2.92
CA ALA A 49 7.10 -0.26 2.39
C ALA A 49 7.73 -0.08 0.99
N SER A 50 8.95 -0.62 0.80
CA SER A 50 9.65 -0.52 -0.49
C SER A 50 8.94 -1.26 -1.66
N ILE A 51 7.97 -2.13 -1.40
CA ILE A 51 7.13 -2.73 -2.44
C ILE A 51 6.24 -1.65 -3.06
N PHE A 52 5.73 -0.76 -2.20
CA PHE A 52 4.81 0.31 -2.60
C PHE A 52 5.49 1.53 -3.21
N ASP A 53 6.82 1.60 -3.19
CA ASP A 53 7.58 2.65 -3.90
C ASP A 53 7.39 2.56 -5.43
N GLU A 54 6.92 1.42 -5.95
CA GLU A 54 6.57 1.22 -7.35
C GLU A 54 5.24 1.91 -7.74
N LEU A 55 4.37 2.23 -6.76
CA LEU A 55 3.09 2.88 -7.03
C LEU A 55 3.28 4.35 -7.38
N VAL A 56 2.71 4.74 -8.50
CA VAL A 56 2.67 6.13 -8.93
C VAL A 56 1.25 6.54 -9.30
N MET A 57 0.88 7.77 -9.01
CA MET A 57 -0.37 8.35 -9.49
C MET A 57 -0.12 8.88 -10.91
N PRO A 58 -0.69 8.27 -11.95
CA PRO A 58 -0.55 8.77 -13.31
C PRO A 58 -1.43 10.00 -13.54
N ASP A 59 -1.18 10.72 -14.62
CA ASP A 59 -2.06 11.76 -15.14
C ASP A 59 -2.45 11.38 -16.58
N LEU A 60 -3.54 10.61 -16.70
CA LEU A 60 -4.04 10.07 -17.97
C LEU A 60 -5.18 10.90 -18.56
N GLY A 61 -5.39 12.10 -18.02
CA GLY A 61 -6.36 13.06 -18.53
C GLY A 61 -7.77 12.94 -17.94
N SER A 62 -8.03 11.98 -17.06
CA SER A 62 -9.26 11.91 -16.29
C SER A 62 -9.09 11.17 -14.97
N LEU A 63 -9.84 11.60 -13.95
CA LEU A 63 -9.85 10.98 -12.62
C LEU A 63 -10.12 9.47 -12.70
N ARG A 64 -11.05 9.07 -13.57
CA ARG A 64 -11.38 7.68 -13.82
C ARG A 64 -10.18 6.88 -14.30
N ALA A 65 -9.50 7.36 -15.33
CA ALA A 65 -8.34 6.66 -15.92
C ALA A 65 -7.18 6.59 -14.91
N ASP A 66 -6.96 7.65 -14.13
CA ASP A 66 -5.93 7.71 -13.10
C ASP A 66 -6.20 6.67 -11.99
N ILE A 67 -7.44 6.58 -11.51
CA ILE A 67 -7.83 5.57 -10.50
C ILE A 67 -7.75 4.15 -11.08
N GLU A 68 -8.22 3.92 -12.31
CA GLU A 68 -8.12 2.60 -12.96
C GLU A 68 -6.66 2.13 -13.01
N ALA A 69 -5.75 3.01 -13.38
CA ALA A 69 -4.34 2.67 -13.51
C ALA A 69 -3.68 2.41 -12.14
N VAL A 70 -3.95 3.23 -11.12
CA VAL A 70 -3.36 3.01 -9.78
C VAL A 70 -3.94 1.76 -9.11
N VAL A 71 -5.22 1.45 -9.29
CA VAL A 71 -5.82 0.20 -8.81
C VAL A 71 -5.19 -1.01 -9.51
N GLY A 72 -4.93 -0.91 -10.82
CA GLY A 72 -4.21 -1.94 -11.56
C GLY A 72 -2.81 -2.18 -11.02
N GLN A 73 -2.00 -1.12 -10.83
CA GLN A 73 -0.67 -1.21 -10.24
C GLN A 73 -0.71 -1.88 -8.85
N PHE A 74 -1.65 -1.48 -8.01
CA PHE A 74 -1.80 -2.04 -6.67
C PHE A 74 -2.20 -3.52 -6.70
N ALA A 75 -3.12 -3.90 -7.59
CA ALA A 75 -3.50 -5.29 -7.79
C ALA A 75 -2.33 -6.16 -8.27
N ASP A 76 -1.50 -5.65 -9.19
CA ASP A 76 -0.31 -6.34 -9.68
C ASP A 76 0.73 -6.55 -8.57
N LEU A 77 0.91 -5.57 -7.69
CA LEU A 77 1.77 -5.73 -6.50
C LEU A 77 1.23 -6.80 -5.56
N LEU A 78 -0.08 -6.78 -5.27
CA LEU A 78 -0.73 -7.77 -4.40
C LEU A 78 -0.84 -9.16 -5.03
N ALA A 79 -0.73 -9.30 -6.34
CA ALA A 79 -0.72 -10.60 -7.01
C ALA A 79 0.58 -11.38 -6.77
N ARG A 80 1.65 -10.72 -6.31
CA ARG A 80 2.95 -11.36 -6.03
C ARG A 80 2.87 -12.15 -4.71
N PRO A 81 3.17 -13.46 -4.69
CA PRO A 81 3.04 -14.29 -3.48
C PRO A 81 3.87 -13.77 -2.30
N GLU A 82 5.07 -13.25 -2.56
CA GLU A 82 5.95 -12.67 -1.55
C GLU A 82 5.36 -11.39 -0.93
N THR A 83 4.66 -10.58 -1.71
CA THR A 83 3.94 -9.40 -1.21
C THR A 83 2.79 -9.80 -0.29
N GLN A 84 1.99 -10.79 -0.69
CA GLN A 84 0.88 -11.29 0.11
C GLN A 84 1.38 -11.83 1.46
N ALA A 85 2.40 -12.71 1.43
CA ALA A 85 2.96 -13.29 2.64
C ALA A 85 3.54 -12.22 3.59
N ALA A 86 4.25 -11.23 3.04
CA ALA A 86 4.85 -10.15 3.81
C ALA A 86 3.80 -9.24 4.45
N LEU A 87 2.76 -8.84 3.71
CA LEU A 87 1.67 -8.01 4.22
C LEU A 87 0.86 -8.72 5.30
N LEU A 88 0.45 -9.96 5.07
CA LEU A 88 -0.32 -10.73 6.05
C LEU A 88 0.47 -10.91 7.35
N ALA A 89 1.77 -11.22 7.27
CA ALA A 89 2.62 -11.34 8.44
C ALA A 89 2.75 -9.99 9.20
N LEU A 90 2.93 -8.89 8.46
CA LEU A 90 3.07 -7.57 9.04
C LEU A 90 1.77 -7.08 9.70
N PHE A 91 0.62 -7.28 9.06
CA PHE A 91 -0.68 -6.88 9.59
C PHE A 91 -1.04 -7.69 10.84
N ALA A 92 -0.80 -9.00 10.82
CA ALA A 92 -1.05 -9.86 11.98
C ALA A 92 -0.27 -9.39 13.22
N GLU A 93 1.00 -9.04 13.07
CA GLU A 93 1.80 -8.50 14.19
C GLU A 93 1.39 -7.07 14.57
N GLY A 94 1.07 -6.23 13.58
CA GLY A 94 0.59 -4.86 13.82
C GLY A 94 -0.70 -4.80 14.65
N THR A 95 -1.54 -5.86 14.65
CA THR A 95 -2.71 -5.92 15.54
C THR A 95 -2.35 -6.08 17.01
N ARG A 96 -1.17 -6.64 17.32
CA ARG A 96 -0.70 -6.95 18.68
C ARG A 96 0.27 -5.91 19.23
N ASP A 97 0.95 -5.16 18.35
CA ASP A 97 1.96 -4.19 18.72
C ASP A 97 1.55 -2.78 18.24
N PRO A 98 1.10 -1.88 19.17
CA PRO A 98 0.71 -0.52 18.80
C PRO A 98 1.85 0.34 18.23
N GLN A 99 3.11 0.07 18.58
CA GLN A 99 4.26 0.80 18.05
C GLN A 99 4.52 0.36 16.60
N LEU A 100 4.48 -0.95 16.35
CA LEU A 100 4.58 -1.49 14.99
C LEU A 100 3.43 -0.98 14.11
N ARG A 101 2.19 -0.95 14.62
CA ARG A 101 1.04 -0.40 13.89
C ARG A 101 1.25 1.06 13.49
N ARG A 102 1.78 1.89 14.38
CA ARG A 102 2.13 3.28 14.07
C ARG A 102 3.17 3.35 12.96
N ARG A 103 4.21 2.55 13.06
CA ARG A 103 5.28 2.50 12.07
C ARG A 103 4.80 2.05 10.69
N ILE A 104 3.90 1.06 10.63
CA ILE A 104 3.21 0.63 9.40
C ILE A 104 2.46 1.81 8.78
N ARG A 105 1.66 2.52 9.59
CA ARG A 105 0.91 3.68 9.12
C ARG A 105 1.82 4.74 8.51
N GLU A 106 2.87 5.13 9.22
CA GLU A 106 3.81 6.17 8.78
C GLU A 106 4.58 5.78 7.51
N ALA A 107 4.99 4.53 7.39
CA ALA A 107 5.86 4.07 6.30
C ALA A 107 5.08 3.55 5.08
N ILE A 108 3.87 3.04 5.25
CA ILE A 108 3.09 2.40 4.18
C ILE A 108 1.84 3.20 3.86
N VAL A 109 0.98 3.44 4.86
CA VAL A 109 -0.35 4.03 4.62
C VAL A 109 -0.27 5.50 4.24
N ASP A 110 0.46 6.31 5.01
CA ASP A 110 0.55 7.77 4.76
C ASP A 110 1.19 8.12 3.40
N PRO A 111 2.22 7.41 2.90
CA PRO A 111 2.70 7.59 1.54
C PRO A 111 1.65 7.31 0.45
N GLN A 112 0.85 6.26 0.62
CA GLN A 112 -0.19 5.91 -0.35
C GLN A 112 -1.35 6.93 -0.34
N LYS A 113 -1.74 7.44 0.83
CA LYS A 113 -2.70 8.55 0.94
C LYS A 113 -2.22 9.82 0.22
N ARG A 114 -0.89 10.04 0.13
CA ARG A 114 -0.35 11.13 -0.69
C ARG A 114 -0.64 10.95 -2.18
N LEU A 115 -0.63 9.70 -2.69
CA LEU A 115 -1.02 9.43 -4.09
C LEU A 115 -2.49 9.81 -4.33
N VAL A 116 -3.39 9.47 -3.39
CA VAL A 116 -4.81 9.87 -3.50
C VAL A 116 -4.95 11.40 -3.56
N ARG A 117 -4.20 12.14 -2.70
CA ARG A 117 -4.19 13.61 -2.74
C ARG A 117 -3.66 14.16 -4.06
N GLN A 118 -2.64 13.54 -4.64
CA GLN A 118 -2.11 13.94 -5.96
C GLN A 118 -3.16 13.76 -7.06
N GLY A 119 -3.83 12.61 -7.10
CA GLY A 119 -4.92 12.36 -8.05
C GLY A 119 -6.08 13.33 -7.89
N ARG A 120 -6.49 13.63 -6.64
CA ARG A 120 -7.51 14.63 -6.34
C ARG A 120 -7.10 16.03 -6.86
N ALA A 121 -5.90 16.47 -6.55
CA ALA A 121 -5.41 17.77 -7.01
C ALA A 121 -5.34 17.88 -8.54
N ALA A 122 -4.93 16.81 -9.23
CA ALA A 122 -4.93 16.76 -10.69
C ALA A 122 -6.36 16.86 -11.25
N ALA A 123 -7.31 16.14 -10.67
CA ALA A 123 -8.72 16.18 -11.08
C ALA A 123 -9.35 17.57 -10.84
N GLN A 124 -9.03 18.22 -9.73
CA GLN A 124 -9.45 19.60 -9.46
C GLN A 124 -8.84 20.59 -10.49
N ALA A 125 -7.57 20.43 -10.82
CA ALA A 125 -6.92 21.27 -11.83
C ALA A 125 -7.53 21.11 -13.23
N ARG A 126 -8.08 19.94 -13.54
CA ARG A 126 -8.81 19.66 -14.79
C ARG A 126 -10.31 20.07 -14.74
N GLY A 127 -10.81 20.47 -13.55
CA GLY A 127 -12.22 20.85 -13.37
C GLY A 127 -13.17 19.65 -13.24
N GLU A 128 -12.66 18.44 -12.97
CA GLU A 128 -13.47 17.25 -12.76
C GLU A 128 -14.01 17.14 -11.32
N LEU A 129 -13.34 17.77 -10.38
CA LEU A 129 -13.75 17.90 -8.98
C LEU A 129 -13.76 19.38 -8.58
N GLU A 130 -14.65 19.75 -7.68
CA GLU A 130 -14.66 21.06 -7.06
C GLU A 130 -13.41 21.26 -6.18
N ALA A 131 -13.00 22.53 -6.04
CA ALA A 131 -11.92 22.88 -5.12
C ALA A 131 -12.35 22.65 -3.67
N ASP A 132 -11.42 22.17 -2.85
CA ASP A 132 -11.68 21.96 -1.43
C ASP A 132 -11.97 23.29 -0.71
N THR A 133 -13.11 23.38 -0.07
CA THR A 133 -13.50 24.56 0.72
C THR A 133 -13.09 24.44 2.19
N ASP A 134 -12.87 23.20 2.66
CA ASP A 134 -12.42 22.88 4.01
C ASP A 134 -11.35 21.77 3.98
N THR A 135 -10.18 22.06 4.53
CA THR A 135 -9.05 21.13 4.56
C THR A 135 -9.34 19.89 5.41
N ALA A 136 -10.10 20.01 6.49
CA ALA A 136 -10.39 18.88 7.37
C ALA A 136 -11.32 17.88 6.66
N SER A 137 -12.38 18.38 6.01
CA SER A 137 -13.28 17.55 5.20
C SER A 137 -12.55 16.88 4.03
N ALA A 138 -11.71 17.62 3.33
CA ALA A 138 -10.90 17.06 2.24
C ALA A 138 -9.95 15.94 2.71
N CYS A 139 -9.37 16.06 3.89
CA CYS A 139 -8.54 15.00 4.47
C CYS A 139 -9.37 13.75 4.80
N GLU A 140 -10.55 13.92 5.38
CA GLU A 140 -11.46 12.81 5.70
C GLU A 140 -11.93 12.08 4.44
N GLU A 141 -12.29 12.80 3.38
CA GLU A 141 -12.64 12.22 2.08
C GLU A 141 -11.49 11.42 1.46
N VAL A 142 -10.26 11.94 1.52
CA VAL A 142 -9.06 11.20 1.08
C VAL A 142 -8.90 9.91 1.88
N ASP A 143 -9.10 9.95 3.19
CA ASP A 143 -8.99 8.79 4.06
C ASP A 143 -10.05 7.74 3.70
N ILE A 144 -11.31 8.14 3.50
CA ILE A 144 -12.41 7.25 3.10
C ILE A 144 -12.15 6.62 1.72
N ILE A 145 -11.72 7.42 0.74
CA ILE A 145 -11.42 6.92 -0.61
C ILE A 145 -10.27 5.92 -0.56
N PHE A 146 -9.19 6.25 0.17
CA PHE A 146 -8.06 5.34 0.34
C PHE A 146 -8.49 4.02 0.98
N ASP A 147 -9.19 4.08 2.12
CA ASP A 147 -9.64 2.90 2.86
C ASP A 147 -10.60 2.06 2.01
N THR A 148 -11.45 2.68 1.20
CA THR A 148 -12.37 1.99 0.30
C THR A 148 -11.62 1.24 -0.81
N ILE A 149 -10.66 1.89 -1.45
CA ILE A 149 -9.89 1.28 -2.55
C ILE A 149 -8.97 0.19 -2.00
N ALA A 150 -8.13 0.54 -1.02
CA ALA A 150 -7.14 -0.39 -0.46
C ALA A 150 -7.84 -1.59 0.19
N GLY A 151 -8.82 -1.37 1.06
CA GLY A 151 -9.53 -2.45 1.74
C GLY A 151 -10.29 -3.37 0.78
N THR A 152 -10.88 -2.84 -0.29
CA THR A 152 -11.61 -3.64 -1.27
C THR A 152 -10.65 -4.51 -2.09
N VAL A 153 -9.55 -3.95 -2.56
CA VAL A 153 -8.54 -4.68 -3.34
C VAL A 153 -7.83 -5.72 -2.47
N GLU A 154 -7.39 -5.34 -1.27
CA GLU A 154 -6.78 -6.25 -0.30
C GLU A 154 -7.71 -7.41 0.08
N HIS A 155 -8.97 -7.10 0.43
CA HIS A 155 -9.95 -8.15 0.76
C HIS A 155 -10.13 -9.13 -0.40
N ARG A 156 -10.26 -8.60 -1.63
CA ARG A 156 -10.47 -9.44 -2.80
C ARG A 156 -9.29 -10.36 -3.08
N VAL A 157 -8.07 -9.85 -2.99
CA VAL A 157 -6.85 -10.63 -3.28
C VAL A 157 -6.46 -11.50 -2.09
N LEU A 158 -6.40 -10.94 -0.87
CA LEU A 158 -5.82 -11.62 0.30
C LEU A 158 -6.81 -12.50 1.04
N VAL A 159 -8.12 -12.20 0.98
CA VAL A 159 -9.15 -12.92 1.73
C VAL A 159 -9.98 -13.81 0.80
N SER A 160 -10.52 -13.24 -0.30
CA SER A 160 -11.36 -14.00 -1.23
C SER A 160 -10.56 -14.84 -2.21
N GLY A 161 -9.27 -14.53 -2.43
CA GLY A 161 -8.43 -15.24 -3.41
C GLY A 161 -8.87 -15.01 -4.87
N GLU A 162 -9.58 -13.91 -5.13
CA GLU A 162 -10.12 -13.64 -6.45
C GLU A 162 -9.29 -12.57 -7.19
N PRO A 163 -9.11 -12.74 -8.52
CA PRO A 163 -8.31 -11.80 -9.30
C PRO A 163 -9.01 -10.44 -9.46
N ILE A 164 -8.20 -9.39 -9.53
CA ILE A 164 -8.62 -8.07 -9.98
C ILE A 164 -8.50 -8.04 -11.50
N THR A 165 -9.62 -8.07 -12.18
CA THR A 165 -9.65 -7.99 -13.64
C THR A 165 -9.98 -6.57 -14.11
N PRO A 166 -9.59 -6.16 -15.33
CA PRO A 166 -9.99 -4.84 -15.87
C PRO A 166 -11.50 -4.61 -15.89
N ALA A 167 -12.30 -5.66 -16.11
CA ALA A 167 -13.76 -5.56 -16.07
C ALA A 167 -14.27 -5.30 -14.65
N TRP A 168 -13.69 -5.99 -13.67
CA TRP A 168 -14.02 -5.76 -12.27
C TRP A 168 -13.60 -4.36 -11.82
N THR A 169 -12.39 -3.92 -12.18
CA THR A 169 -11.88 -2.58 -11.85
C THR A 169 -12.81 -1.49 -12.37
N ARG A 170 -13.20 -1.56 -13.65
CA ARG A 170 -14.16 -0.60 -14.22
C ARG A 170 -15.47 -0.56 -13.44
N ARG A 171 -16.03 -1.73 -13.12
CA ARG A 171 -17.30 -1.82 -12.38
C ARG A 171 -17.17 -1.26 -10.95
N PHE A 172 -16.06 -1.56 -10.29
CA PHE A 172 -15.76 -1.02 -8.96
C PHE A 172 -15.67 0.51 -8.99
N ILE A 173 -14.99 1.07 -9.97
CA ILE A 173 -14.86 2.53 -10.14
C ILE A 173 -16.18 3.19 -10.51
N ASP A 174 -17.02 2.55 -11.32
CA ASP A 174 -18.38 3.02 -11.59
C ASP A 174 -19.19 3.17 -10.30
N LEU A 175 -19.05 2.22 -9.39
CA LEU A 175 -19.74 2.27 -8.09
C LEU A 175 -19.10 3.31 -7.15
N LEU A 176 -17.80 3.49 -7.20
CA LEU A 176 -17.08 4.44 -6.35
C LEU A 176 -17.34 5.89 -6.77
N LEU A 177 -17.29 6.16 -8.07
CA LEU A 177 -17.44 7.51 -8.61
C LEU A 177 -18.88 7.89 -8.94
N GLY A 178 -19.79 6.92 -9.06
CA GLY A 178 -21.18 7.17 -9.42
C GLY A 178 -21.89 8.23 -8.57
N PRO A 179 -21.70 8.25 -7.24
CA PRO A 179 -22.25 9.30 -6.37
C PRO A 179 -21.53 10.65 -6.47
N LEU A 180 -20.27 10.68 -6.96
CA LEU A 180 -19.42 11.86 -7.00
C LEU A 180 -19.52 12.66 -8.29
N ILE A 181 -20.08 12.05 -9.35
CA ILE A 181 -20.16 12.64 -10.71
C ILE A 181 -21.63 13.01 -11.05
N VAL A 182 -22.46 13.30 -10.09
CA VAL A 182 -23.82 13.81 -10.33
C VAL A 182 -23.81 15.33 -10.18
N GLY A 183 -23.58 15.98 -11.30
CA GLY A 183 -23.69 17.42 -11.43
C GLY A 183 -23.85 17.80 -12.89
#